data_baafb08593a14d219855ec37da13ed18
#
_entry.id   baafb08593a14d219855ec37da13ed18
#
_cell.length_a   1.000
_cell.length_b   1.000
_cell.length_c   1.000
_cell.angle_alpha   90.00
_cell.angle_beta   90.00
_cell.angle_gamma   90.00
#
_symmetry.space_group_name_H-M   'P 1'
#
loop_
_entity.id
_entity.type
_entity.pdbx_description
1 polymer ?
#
loop_
_entity_poly.entity_id
_entity_poly.type
_entity_poly.pdbx_seq_one_letter_code
_entity_poly.pdbx_strand_id
1 'polypeptide(L)'
;MTVFAIEYHYPADSPQIIELRPAHPEFLGKLKEEGKLIGSGPYTDGDGDALIVIQLDDSATIADAEALMADDPFHTNNALTGRVFHTWNPVLNIFGV
;
A
#
# COMPACT_ATOMS: atom_id res chain seq x y z
N MET A 1 -6.94 -6.63 15.16
CA MET A 1 -6.71 -5.72 14.01
C MET A 1 -7.15 -6.40 12.72
N THR A 2 -7.65 -5.64 11.79
CA THR A 2 -8.00 -6.12 10.45
C THR A 2 -6.84 -5.78 9.51
N VAL A 3 -6.40 -6.77 8.73
CA VAL A 3 -5.27 -6.62 7.81
C VAL A 3 -5.80 -6.52 6.39
N PHE A 4 -5.21 -5.62 5.61
CA PHE A 4 -5.54 -5.43 4.20
C PHE A 4 -4.28 -5.60 3.36
N ALA A 5 -4.42 -6.32 2.26
CA ALA A 5 -3.37 -6.45 1.24
C ALA A 5 -3.79 -5.61 0.03
N ILE A 6 -2.94 -4.70 -0.38
CA ILE A 6 -3.24 -3.72 -1.42
C ILE A 6 -2.22 -3.88 -2.54
N GLU A 7 -2.68 -4.10 -3.75
CA GLU A 7 -1.81 -4.10 -4.92
C GLU A 7 -1.93 -2.77 -5.65
N TYR A 8 -0.78 -2.19 -5.94
CA TYR A 8 -0.65 -1.02 -6.80
C TYR A 8 -0.14 -1.47 -8.16
N HIS A 9 -0.83 -1.05 -9.22
CA HIS A 9 -0.45 -1.38 -10.59
C HIS A 9 0.12 -0.16 -11.30
N TYR A 10 1.35 -0.29 -11.81
CA TYR A 10 2.05 0.76 -12.54
C TYR A 10 3.23 0.16 -13.34
N PRO A 11 3.57 0.71 -14.52
CA PRO A 11 4.77 0.28 -15.23
C PRO A 11 6.03 0.72 -14.48
N ALA A 12 7.04 -0.15 -14.42
CA ALA A 12 8.29 0.14 -13.70
C ALA A 12 9.04 1.34 -14.28
N ASP A 13 8.89 1.59 -15.58
CA ASP A 13 9.57 2.66 -16.30
C ASP A 13 8.77 3.96 -16.39
N SER A 14 7.65 4.06 -15.68
CA SER A 14 6.83 5.28 -15.66
C SER A 14 7.65 6.46 -15.12
N PRO A 15 7.84 7.53 -15.90
CA PRO A 15 8.55 8.73 -15.42
C PRO A 15 7.85 9.35 -14.22
N GLN A 16 6.51 9.30 -14.17
CA GLN A 16 5.73 9.86 -13.09
C GLN A 16 5.95 9.08 -11.79
N ILE A 17 6.01 7.76 -11.84
CA ILE A 17 6.31 6.92 -10.68
C ILE A 17 7.71 7.23 -10.16
N ILE A 18 8.69 7.34 -11.03
CA ILE A 18 10.07 7.66 -10.67
C ILE A 18 10.14 9.02 -9.97
N GLU A 19 9.44 10.01 -10.50
CA GLU A 19 9.39 11.36 -9.92
C GLU A 19 8.74 11.38 -8.54
N LEU A 20 7.71 10.56 -8.32
CA LEU A 20 6.94 10.53 -7.08
C LEU A 20 7.52 9.59 -6.01
N ARG A 21 8.53 8.80 -6.32
CA ARG A 21 9.13 7.85 -5.38
C ARG A 21 9.55 8.46 -4.05
N PRO A 22 10.15 9.66 -3.98
CA PRO A 22 10.48 10.25 -2.68
C PRO A 22 9.27 10.55 -1.80
N ALA A 23 8.15 10.94 -2.38
CA ALA A 23 6.93 11.28 -1.64
C ALA A 23 6.15 10.04 -1.16
N HIS A 24 6.12 8.98 -1.97
CA HIS A 24 5.42 7.75 -1.62
C HIS A 24 6.00 7.06 -0.38
N PRO A 25 7.32 6.80 -0.27
CA PRO A 25 7.90 6.26 0.96
C PRO A 25 7.72 7.16 2.18
N GLU A 26 7.69 8.47 1.99
CA GLU A 26 7.42 9.40 3.08
C GLU A 26 6.01 9.21 3.65
N PHE A 27 5.01 9.07 2.77
CA PHE A 27 3.65 8.77 3.18
C PHE A 27 3.57 7.44 3.93
N LEU A 28 4.15 6.37 3.38
CA LEU A 28 4.17 5.05 4.02
C LEU A 28 4.93 5.05 5.33
N GLY A 29 5.99 5.84 5.44
CA GLY A 29 6.76 5.99 6.67
C GLY A 29 5.94 6.52 7.83
N LYS A 30 5.02 7.45 7.57
CA LYS A 30 4.08 7.93 8.57
C LYS A 30 3.14 6.83 9.05
N LEU A 31 2.65 6.01 8.14
CA LEU A 31 1.81 4.86 8.50
C LEU A 31 2.59 3.85 9.35
N LYS A 32 3.86 3.65 9.05
CA LYS A 32 4.75 2.80 9.84
C LYS A 32 4.90 3.33 11.27
N GLU A 33 5.15 4.62 11.41
CA GLU A 33 5.28 5.26 12.72
C GLU A 33 3.99 5.15 13.54
N GLU A 34 2.83 5.20 12.89
CA GLU A 34 1.53 5.04 13.52
C GLU A 34 1.17 3.58 13.82
N GLY A 35 2.01 2.62 13.45
CA GLY A 35 1.74 1.20 13.63
C GLY A 35 0.73 0.63 12.65
N LYS A 36 0.44 1.33 11.56
CA LYS A 36 -0.55 0.91 10.57
C LYS A 36 0.08 0.14 9.41
N LEU A 37 1.34 0.39 9.08
CA LEU A 37 2.03 -0.31 8.01
C LEU A 37 2.71 -1.56 8.54
N ILE A 38 2.37 -2.72 7.98
CA ILE A 38 3.03 -4.00 8.27
C ILE A 38 4.23 -4.17 7.36
N GLY A 39 4.08 -3.89 6.08
CA GLY A 39 5.16 -3.95 5.11
C GLY A 39 4.72 -3.44 3.75
N SER A 40 5.67 -3.03 2.93
CA SER A 40 5.40 -2.59 1.57
C SER A 40 6.67 -2.69 0.73
N GLY A 41 6.50 -2.88 -0.55
CA GLY A 41 7.61 -2.87 -1.48
C GLY A 41 7.19 -3.24 -2.89
N PRO A 42 8.01 -2.87 -3.87
CA PRO A 42 7.77 -3.27 -5.26
C PRO A 42 8.07 -4.75 -5.45
N TYR A 43 7.38 -5.38 -6.39
CA TYR A 43 7.78 -6.70 -6.86
C TYR A 43 9.07 -6.57 -7.67
N THR A 44 9.96 -7.53 -7.52
CA THR A 44 11.29 -7.48 -8.13
C THR A 44 11.47 -8.45 -9.30
N ASP A 45 10.43 -9.19 -9.63
CA ASP A 45 10.45 -10.23 -10.66
C ASP A 45 9.60 -9.87 -11.90
N GLY A 46 9.16 -8.62 -12.02
CA GLY A 46 8.30 -8.16 -13.11
C GLY A 46 8.54 -6.71 -13.48
N ASP A 47 7.66 -6.17 -14.29
CA ASP A 47 7.77 -4.84 -14.89
C ASP A 47 6.99 -3.77 -14.13
N GLY A 48 7.00 -3.82 -12.82
CA GLY A 48 6.33 -2.86 -11.97
C GLY A 48 5.51 -3.55 -10.89
N ASP A 49 4.50 -2.84 -10.42
CA ASP A 49 3.57 -3.23 -9.37
C ASP A 49 4.23 -3.35 -7.98
N ALA A 50 3.42 -3.20 -6.97
CA ALA A 50 3.87 -3.24 -5.58
C ALA A 50 2.78 -3.84 -4.69
N LEU A 51 3.22 -4.36 -3.54
CA LEU A 51 2.33 -4.84 -2.49
C LEU A 51 2.48 -3.94 -1.27
N ILE A 52 1.35 -3.54 -0.69
CA ILE A 52 1.29 -2.80 0.57
C ILE A 52 0.38 -3.56 1.52
N VAL A 53 0.87 -3.84 2.73
CA VAL A 53 0.08 -4.52 3.75
C VAL A 53 -0.07 -3.60 4.94
N ILE A 54 -1.32 -3.32 5.31
CA ILE A 54 -1.66 -2.43 6.43
C ILE A 54 -2.57 -3.13 7.42
N GLN A 55 -2.64 -2.60 8.64
CA GLN A 55 -3.60 -3.04 9.65
C GLN A 55 -4.35 -1.85 10.21
N LEU A 56 -5.65 -2.03 10.41
CA LEU A 56 -6.53 -1.05 11.04
C LEU A 56 -7.30 -1.74 12.17
N ASP A 57 -8.17 -1.01 12.85
CA ASP A 57 -8.92 -1.60 13.97
C ASP A 57 -9.86 -2.74 13.52
N ASP A 58 -10.43 -3.46 14.51
CA ASP A 58 -11.22 -4.65 14.22
C ASP A 58 -12.50 -4.38 13.44
N SER A 59 -13.00 -3.15 13.48
CA SER A 59 -14.23 -2.76 12.77
C SER A 59 -13.96 -2.18 11.38
N ALA A 60 -12.69 -2.05 10.99
CA ALA A 60 -12.34 -1.42 9.72
C ALA A 60 -12.80 -2.24 8.52
N THR A 61 -13.20 -1.54 7.48
CA THR A 61 -13.66 -2.11 6.22
C THR A 61 -12.71 -1.74 5.08
N ILE A 62 -12.93 -2.34 3.90
CA ILE A 62 -12.17 -1.95 2.70
C ILE A 62 -12.33 -0.45 2.41
N ALA A 63 -13.53 0.11 2.63
CA ALA A 63 -13.74 1.55 2.44
C ALA A 63 -12.83 2.39 3.35
N ASP A 64 -12.58 1.94 4.57
CA ASP A 64 -11.65 2.62 5.50
C ASP A 64 -10.22 2.54 4.99
N ALA A 65 -9.80 1.39 4.46
CA ALA A 65 -8.48 1.22 3.87
C ALA A 65 -8.31 2.10 2.63
N GLU A 66 -9.33 2.17 1.78
CA GLU A 66 -9.32 3.04 0.60
C GLU A 66 -9.22 4.51 0.99
N ALA A 67 -9.95 4.94 2.03
CA ALA A 67 -9.90 6.31 2.52
C ALA A 67 -8.53 6.68 3.06
N LEU A 68 -7.89 5.78 3.81
CA LEU A 68 -6.54 5.99 4.33
C LEU A 68 -5.53 6.14 3.19
N MET A 69 -5.61 5.27 2.19
CA MET A 69 -4.66 5.25 1.08
C MET A 69 -4.97 6.27 -0.01
N ALA A 70 -6.07 7.01 0.11
CA ALA A 70 -6.42 8.05 -0.85
C ALA A 70 -5.42 9.21 -0.85
N ASP A 71 -4.70 9.43 0.24
CA ASP A 71 -3.70 10.49 0.37
C ASP A 71 -2.31 10.11 -0.14
N ASP A 72 -2.12 8.88 -0.60
CA ASP A 72 -0.84 8.45 -1.16
C ASP A 72 -0.54 9.28 -2.43
N PRO A 73 0.66 9.89 -2.53
CA PRO A 73 1.04 10.67 -3.72
C PRO A 73 0.91 9.92 -5.04
N PHE A 74 1.13 8.61 -5.06
CA PHE A 74 0.92 7.82 -6.29
C PHE A 74 -0.54 7.86 -6.72
N HIS A 75 -1.47 7.88 -5.78
CA HIS A 75 -2.89 7.95 -6.07
C HIS A 75 -3.34 9.38 -6.38
N THR A 76 -2.96 10.35 -5.55
CA THR A 76 -3.39 11.75 -5.71
C THR A 76 -2.91 12.36 -7.03
N ASN A 77 -1.80 11.88 -7.55
CA ASN A 77 -1.23 12.34 -8.83
C ASN A 77 -1.60 11.47 -10.02
N ASN A 78 -2.52 10.52 -9.82
CA ASN A 78 -3.00 9.66 -10.90
C ASN A 78 -1.91 8.83 -11.58
N ALA A 79 -0.89 8.44 -10.81
CA ALA A 79 0.27 7.72 -11.33
C ALA A 79 0.03 6.21 -11.48
N LEU A 80 -1.01 5.68 -10.85
CA LEU A 80 -1.31 4.25 -10.87
C LEU A 80 -2.25 3.92 -12.04
N THR A 81 -2.03 2.78 -12.66
CA THR A 81 -2.97 2.24 -13.65
C THR A 81 -4.14 1.51 -12.99
N GLY A 82 -3.98 1.13 -11.72
CA GLY A 82 -5.04 0.52 -10.94
C GLY A 82 -4.60 0.24 -9.53
N ARG A 83 -5.58 -0.04 -8.66
CA ARG A 83 -5.35 -0.50 -7.29
C ARG A 83 -6.38 -1.59 -6.98
N VAL A 84 -5.96 -2.61 -6.24
CA VAL A 84 -6.85 -3.67 -5.75
C VAL A 84 -6.68 -3.79 -4.25
N PHE A 85 -7.79 -3.76 -3.52
CA PHE A 85 -7.81 -3.88 -2.07
C PHE A 85 -8.43 -5.21 -1.67
N HIS A 86 -7.74 -5.96 -0.80
CA HIS A 86 -8.26 -7.20 -0.22
C HIS A 86 -8.22 -7.10 1.29
N THR A 87 -9.26 -7.61 1.95
CA THR A 87 -9.16 -7.98 3.36
C THR A 87 -8.40 -9.30 3.41
N TRP A 88 -7.31 -9.34 4.19
CA TRP A 88 -6.43 -10.50 4.23
C TRP A 88 -6.32 -11.04 5.64
N ASN A 89 -6.45 -12.36 5.77
CA ASN A 89 -6.24 -13.02 7.05
C ASN A 89 -4.95 -13.83 7.01
N PRO A 90 -3.82 -13.26 7.48
CA PRO A 90 -2.54 -13.97 7.50
C PRO A 90 -2.52 -15.00 8.65
N VAL A 91 -3.20 -16.12 8.46
CA VAL A 91 -3.39 -17.15 9.48
C VAL A 91 -2.07 -17.65 10.08
N LEU A 92 -1.04 -17.76 9.25
CA LEU A 92 0.33 -18.07 9.69
C LEU A 92 1.23 -16.92 9.24
N ASN A 93 1.85 -16.26 10.20
CA ASN A 93 2.70 -15.11 9.89
C ASN A 93 3.76 -14.90 10.99
N ILE A 94 4.79 -14.14 10.63
CA ILE A 94 5.85 -13.73 11.56
C ILE A 94 5.72 -12.24 11.94
N PHE A 95 4.65 -11.56 11.50
CA PHE A 95 4.48 -10.13 11.72
C PHE A 95 3.89 -9.81 13.11
N GLY A 96 3.31 -10.80 13.78
CA GLY A 96 2.64 -10.58 15.06
C GLY A 96 1.20 -10.05 14.94
N VAL A 97 0.60 -10.23 13.81
CA VAL A 97 -0.78 -9.75 13.54
C VAL A 97 -1.79 -10.88 13.45
#